data_8f2bcdd26833a44ee1bd3d15b86f9170
#
_entry.id   8f2bcdd26833a44ee1bd3d15b86f9170
#
_cell.length_a   1.000
_cell.length_b   1.000
_cell.length_c   1.000
_cell.angle_alpha   90.00
_cell.angle_beta   90.00
_cell.angle_gamma   90.00
#
_symmetry.space_group_name_H-M   'P 1'
#
loop_
_entity.id
_entity.type
_entity.pdbx_description
1 polymer ?
#
loop_
_entity_poly.entity_id
_entity_poly.type
_entity_poly.pdbx_seq_one_letter_code
_entity_poly.pdbx_strand_id
1 'polypeptide(L)'
;MPEWSGAWTAAEATAYLENATVPIRLACRTPDGGLWMLSLWYRYRDGAFHCATGADADVVGYLERDADVAFEISDNDPPYRGVRGSGEVSIEPDEDKALLRELLERYLGGTDSPLADRLLAEGREEVRLTVDPTKLYTWDFSERMPETS
;
A
#
# COMPACT_ATOMS: atom_id res chain seq x y z
N MET A 1 -14.93 -0.46 -12.10
CA MET A 1 -14.52 -1.75 -11.51
C MET A 1 -13.14 -2.12 -11.99
N PRO A 2 -12.20 -2.48 -11.11
CA PRO A 2 -10.90 -2.94 -11.56
C PRO A 2 -10.99 -4.33 -12.23
N GLU A 3 -10.06 -4.58 -13.11
CA GLU A 3 -9.94 -5.86 -13.79
C GLU A 3 -9.07 -6.81 -12.96
N TRP A 4 -9.66 -7.93 -12.54
CA TRP A 4 -8.96 -8.97 -11.77
C TRP A 4 -8.54 -10.12 -12.68
N SER A 5 -7.34 -10.65 -12.48
CA SER A 5 -6.86 -11.86 -13.15
C SER A 5 -5.89 -12.61 -12.24
N GLY A 6 -5.52 -13.82 -12.63
CA GLY A 6 -4.56 -14.63 -11.90
C GLY A 6 -5.17 -15.77 -11.11
N ALA A 7 -4.44 -16.23 -10.10
CA ALA A 7 -4.73 -17.47 -9.38
C ALA A 7 -5.94 -17.39 -8.45
N TRP A 8 -6.23 -16.21 -7.92
CA TRP A 8 -7.29 -16.04 -6.92
C TRP A 8 -8.52 -15.37 -7.49
N THR A 9 -9.68 -15.68 -6.88
CA THR A 9 -10.90 -14.89 -7.09
C THR A 9 -10.74 -13.53 -6.41
N ALA A 10 -11.60 -12.57 -6.77
CA ALA A 10 -11.60 -11.26 -6.11
C ALA A 10 -11.82 -11.40 -4.59
N ALA A 11 -12.68 -12.33 -4.17
CA ALA A 11 -12.94 -12.56 -2.74
C ALA A 11 -11.70 -13.10 -2.01
N GLU A 12 -10.99 -14.05 -2.63
CA GLU A 12 -9.75 -14.59 -2.05
C GLU A 12 -8.67 -13.53 -1.94
N ALA A 13 -8.52 -12.71 -2.99
CA ALA A 13 -7.56 -11.61 -3.01
C ALA A 13 -7.90 -10.56 -1.94
N THR A 14 -9.17 -10.21 -1.81
CA THR A 14 -9.61 -9.26 -0.78
C THR A 14 -9.27 -9.77 0.61
N ALA A 15 -9.53 -11.05 0.89
CA ALA A 15 -9.21 -11.64 2.18
C ALA A 15 -7.69 -11.57 2.45
N TYR A 16 -6.87 -11.88 1.44
CA TYR A 16 -5.41 -11.77 1.57
C TYR A 16 -5.00 -10.33 1.92
N LEU A 17 -5.49 -9.36 1.16
CA LEU A 17 -5.13 -7.96 1.34
C LEU A 17 -5.57 -7.39 2.69
N GLU A 18 -6.71 -7.82 3.20
CA GLU A 18 -7.20 -7.37 4.50
C GLU A 18 -6.42 -7.97 5.68
N ASN A 19 -5.86 -9.15 5.50
CA ASN A 19 -5.17 -9.87 6.57
C ASN A 19 -3.64 -9.76 6.53
N ALA A 20 -3.05 -9.49 5.38
CA ALA A 20 -1.60 -9.37 5.26
C ALA A 20 -1.08 -8.12 5.96
N THR A 21 0.05 -8.24 6.64
CA THR A 21 0.70 -7.12 7.32
C THR A 21 2.05 -6.77 6.69
N VAL A 22 2.23 -7.11 5.42
CA VAL A 22 3.36 -6.66 4.62
C VAL A 22 3.04 -5.28 4.04
N PRO A 23 4.05 -4.49 3.69
CA PRO A 23 3.77 -3.18 3.09
C PRO A 23 3.33 -3.31 1.63
N ILE A 24 2.69 -2.26 1.12
CA ILE A 24 2.53 -2.09 -0.31
C ILE A 24 3.81 -1.48 -0.87
N ARG A 25 4.32 -2.05 -1.96
CA ARG A 25 5.43 -1.49 -2.71
C ARG A 25 4.85 -0.73 -3.87
N LEU A 26 5.15 0.55 -3.93
CA LEU A 26 4.55 1.48 -4.88
C LEU A 26 5.62 2.02 -5.80
N ALA A 27 5.37 1.97 -7.10
CA ALA A 27 6.27 2.55 -8.10
C ALA A 27 5.60 3.73 -8.78
N CYS A 28 6.34 4.81 -8.96
CA CYS A 28 5.84 6.03 -9.60
C CYS A 28 6.94 6.66 -10.46
N ARG A 29 6.61 7.77 -11.13
CA ARG A 29 7.57 8.49 -11.95
C ARG A 29 8.08 9.73 -11.24
N THR A 30 9.37 9.97 -11.39
CA THR A 30 10.01 11.19 -10.93
C THR A 30 9.78 12.33 -11.95
N PRO A 31 10.04 13.61 -11.58
CA PRO A 31 9.83 14.73 -12.50
C PRO A 31 10.61 14.65 -13.81
N ASP A 32 11.76 13.96 -13.82
CA ASP A 32 12.58 13.78 -15.03
C ASP A 32 12.18 12.54 -15.84
N GLY A 33 11.07 11.88 -15.48
CA GLY A 33 10.58 10.72 -16.20
C GLY A 33 11.22 9.40 -15.76
N GLY A 34 12.04 9.40 -14.72
CA GLY A 34 12.61 8.19 -14.14
C GLY A 34 11.57 7.39 -13.37
N LEU A 35 11.97 6.21 -12.93
CA LEU A 35 11.13 5.33 -12.10
C LEU A 35 11.66 5.33 -10.68
N TRP A 36 10.74 5.29 -9.71
CA TRP A 36 11.09 5.35 -8.30
C TRP A 36 10.13 4.49 -7.50
N MET A 37 10.60 3.88 -6.43
CA MET A 37 9.80 2.98 -5.60
C MET A 37 9.99 3.25 -4.12
N LEU A 38 8.92 2.96 -3.37
CA LEU A 38 8.98 2.97 -1.91
C LEU A 38 8.01 1.94 -1.34
N SER A 39 8.16 1.67 -0.06
CA SER A 39 7.26 0.79 0.69
C SER A 39 6.48 1.63 1.68
N LEU A 40 5.18 1.41 1.76
CA LEU A 40 4.30 2.11 2.68
C LEU A 40 3.40 1.11 3.39
N TRP A 41 2.96 1.44 4.59
CA TRP A 41 1.87 0.71 5.23
C TRP A 41 0.58 1.03 4.48
N TYR A 42 -0.33 0.06 4.40
CA TYR A 42 -1.60 0.26 3.70
C TYR A 42 -2.75 -0.35 4.49
N ARG A 43 -3.94 0.13 4.17
CA ARG A 43 -5.19 -0.52 4.52
C ARG A 43 -6.01 -0.67 3.24
N TYR A 44 -6.48 -1.89 3.00
CA TYR A 44 -7.35 -2.16 1.86
C TYR A 44 -8.80 -2.05 2.30
N ARG A 45 -9.55 -1.16 1.68
CA ARG A 45 -10.94 -0.90 2.04
C ARG A 45 -11.66 -0.35 0.82
N ASP A 46 -12.90 -0.85 0.60
CA ASP A 46 -13.75 -0.38 -0.51
C ASP A 46 -13.08 -0.42 -1.88
N GLY A 47 -12.27 -1.45 -2.10
CA GLY A 47 -11.59 -1.65 -3.38
C GLY A 47 -10.39 -0.77 -3.64
N ALA A 48 -9.89 -0.06 -2.63
CA ALA A 48 -8.74 0.83 -2.77
C ALA A 48 -7.72 0.60 -1.66
N PHE A 49 -6.47 0.99 -1.93
CA PHE A 49 -5.41 0.93 -0.93
C PHE A 49 -5.22 2.33 -0.35
N HIS A 50 -5.29 2.44 0.96
CA HIS A 50 -5.15 3.70 1.68
C HIS A 50 -3.82 3.71 2.43
N CYS A 51 -2.98 4.70 2.14
CA CYS A 51 -1.67 4.87 2.76
C CYS A 51 -1.58 6.26 3.36
N ALA A 52 -0.77 6.41 4.40
CA ALA A 52 -0.48 7.72 4.99
C ALA A 52 1.01 7.99 4.86
N THR A 53 1.37 9.22 4.54
CA THR A 53 2.76 9.65 4.49
C THR A 53 2.84 11.13 4.85
N GLY A 54 4.04 11.59 5.20
CA GLY A 54 4.22 13.01 5.51
C GLY A 54 3.93 13.90 4.32
N ALA A 55 3.28 15.02 4.56
CA ALA A 55 2.92 15.96 3.49
C ALA A 55 4.13 16.47 2.70
N ASP A 56 5.30 16.48 3.33
CA ASP A 56 6.55 16.95 2.71
C ASP A 56 7.37 15.83 2.05
N ALA A 57 6.86 14.60 2.05
CA ALA A 57 7.58 13.49 1.44
C ALA A 57 7.70 13.67 -0.08
N ASP A 58 8.85 13.26 -0.63
CA ASP A 58 9.11 13.39 -2.09
C ASP A 58 8.04 12.73 -2.94
N VAL A 59 7.52 11.58 -2.49
CA VAL A 59 6.48 10.85 -3.23
C VAL A 59 5.23 11.68 -3.47
N VAL A 60 4.88 12.57 -2.54
CA VAL A 60 3.70 13.43 -2.67
C VAL A 60 3.87 14.34 -3.90
N GLY A 61 5.02 14.99 -4.02
CA GLY A 61 5.31 15.85 -5.17
C GLY A 61 5.32 15.08 -6.49
N TYR A 62 5.87 13.87 -6.49
CA TYR A 62 5.90 13.03 -7.68
C TYR A 62 4.49 12.65 -8.14
N LEU A 63 3.64 12.26 -7.19
CA LEU A 63 2.26 11.85 -7.48
C LEU A 63 1.36 13.02 -7.87
N GLU A 64 1.64 14.21 -7.37
CA GLU A 64 0.93 15.42 -7.80
C GLU A 64 1.18 15.73 -9.28
N ARG A 65 2.36 15.37 -9.79
CA ARG A 65 2.71 15.57 -11.19
C ARG A 65 2.23 14.44 -12.09
N ASP A 66 2.28 13.20 -11.60
CA ASP A 66 1.87 12.02 -12.36
C ASP A 66 1.28 11.00 -11.38
N ALA A 67 -0.02 10.85 -11.42
CA ALA A 67 -0.75 10.01 -10.48
C ALA A 67 -0.71 8.51 -10.81
N ASP A 68 -0.14 8.12 -11.94
CA ASP A 68 -0.07 6.72 -12.34
C ASP A 68 0.95 5.96 -11.50
N VAL A 69 0.55 4.79 -11.01
CA VAL A 69 1.39 3.94 -10.18
C VAL A 69 1.28 2.48 -10.59
N ALA A 70 2.32 1.73 -10.28
CA ALA A 70 2.28 0.28 -10.22
C ALA A 70 2.52 -0.11 -8.76
N PHE A 71 2.01 -1.28 -8.35
CA PHE A 71 2.14 -1.69 -6.95
C PHE A 71 2.21 -3.20 -6.81
N GLU A 72 2.73 -3.64 -5.66
CA GLU A 72 2.78 -5.03 -5.28
C GLU A 72 2.62 -5.19 -3.77
N ILE A 73 1.78 -6.15 -3.36
CA ILE A 73 1.65 -6.59 -1.99
C ILE A 73 1.87 -8.11 -2.03
N SER A 74 2.93 -8.60 -1.40
CA SER A 74 3.28 -10.01 -1.49
C SER A 74 3.98 -10.50 -0.24
N ASP A 75 3.91 -11.82 -0.03
CA ASP A 75 4.64 -12.46 1.06
C ASP A 75 6.15 -12.37 0.79
N ASN A 76 6.91 -12.14 1.85
CA ASN A 76 8.37 -12.07 1.76
C ASN A 76 9.03 -13.45 1.87
N ASP A 77 8.29 -14.45 2.33
CA ASP A 77 8.78 -15.80 2.53
C ASP A 77 8.12 -16.79 1.56
N PRO A 78 8.86 -17.82 1.09
CA PRO A 78 8.26 -18.84 0.25
C PRO A 78 7.24 -19.69 1.02
N PRO A 79 6.21 -20.22 0.35
CA PRO A 79 5.93 -20.05 -1.07
C PRO A 79 5.40 -18.64 -1.34
N TYR A 80 5.91 -18.01 -2.39
CA TYR A 80 5.54 -16.63 -2.71
C TYR A 80 4.13 -16.56 -3.27
N ARG A 81 3.40 -15.55 -2.80
CA ARG A 81 2.05 -15.25 -3.28
C ARG A 81 1.75 -13.77 -3.04
N GLY A 82 0.82 -13.25 -3.79
CA GLY A 82 0.48 -11.84 -3.61
C GLY A 82 -0.38 -11.27 -4.72
N VAL A 83 -0.47 -9.94 -4.70
CA VAL A 83 -1.25 -9.14 -5.62
C VAL A 83 -0.35 -8.04 -6.18
N ARG A 84 -0.42 -7.83 -7.49
CA ARG A 84 0.23 -6.68 -8.13
C ARG A 84 -0.71 -6.04 -9.13
N GLY A 85 -0.47 -4.80 -9.46
CA GLY A 85 -1.32 -4.12 -10.41
C GLY A 85 -0.87 -2.71 -10.71
N SER A 86 -1.79 -1.97 -11.30
CA SER A 86 -1.59 -0.56 -11.61
C SER A 86 -2.86 0.22 -11.29
N GLY A 87 -2.71 1.52 -11.14
CA GLY A 87 -3.84 2.38 -10.81
C GLY A 87 -3.44 3.84 -10.76
N GLU A 88 -4.32 4.65 -10.19
CA GLU A 88 -4.10 6.07 -10.02
C GLU A 88 -4.24 6.44 -8.55
N VAL A 89 -3.46 7.42 -8.12
CA VAL A 89 -3.45 7.91 -6.75
C VAL A 89 -4.16 9.25 -6.64
N SER A 90 -5.02 9.38 -5.62
CA SER A 90 -5.52 10.68 -5.19
C SER A 90 -4.89 11.03 -3.84
N ILE A 91 -4.70 12.33 -3.59
CA ILE A 91 -4.02 12.84 -2.41
C ILE A 91 -4.94 13.76 -1.66
N GLU A 92 -5.12 13.53 -0.37
CA GLU A 92 -5.96 14.36 0.50
C GLU A 92 -5.29 14.52 1.86
N PRO A 93 -5.58 15.58 2.62
CA PRO A 93 -5.09 15.67 3.99
C PRO A 93 -5.60 14.49 4.82
N ASP A 94 -4.76 13.94 5.70
CA ASP A 94 -5.20 12.94 6.68
C ASP A 94 -5.64 13.68 7.94
N GLU A 95 -6.89 14.10 7.97
CA GLU A 95 -7.44 14.87 9.06
C GLU A 95 -7.36 14.10 10.37
N ASP A 96 -6.87 14.78 11.41
CA ASP A 96 -6.65 14.19 12.73
C ASP A 96 -5.72 12.98 12.71
N LYS A 97 -5.02 12.78 11.58
CA LYS A 97 -4.15 11.62 11.37
C LYS A 97 -4.90 10.30 11.59
N ALA A 98 -6.18 10.28 11.21
CA ALA A 98 -7.05 9.14 11.44
C ALA A 98 -6.55 7.88 10.74
N LEU A 99 -6.13 7.99 9.48
CA LEU A 99 -5.59 6.85 8.76
C LEU A 99 -4.25 6.40 9.33
N LEU A 100 -3.36 7.33 9.65
CA LEU A 100 -2.08 7.00 10.26
C LEU A 100 -2.27 6.22 11.56
N ARG A 101 -3.23 6.62 12.40
CA ARG A 101 -3.54 5.89 13.64
C ARG A 101 -4.01 4.47 13.35
N GLU A 102 -4.86 4.26 12.35
CA GLU A 102 -5.29 2.93 11.94
C GLU A 102 -4.12 2.07 11.48
N LEU A 103 -3.18 2.65 10.73
CA LEU A 103 -2.01 1.93 10.24
C LEU A 103 -1.05 1.57 11.37
N LEU A 104 -0.88 2.44 12.35
CA LEU A 104 -0.07 2.15 13.53
C LEU A 104 -0.65 0.97 14.30
N GLU A 105 -1.96 0.91 14.46
CA GLU A 105 -2.62 -0.21 15.11
C GLU A 105 -2.45 -1.51 14.31
N ARG A 106 -2.62 -1.43 13.01
CA ARG A 106 -2.52 -2.61 12.13
C ARG A 106 -1.11 -3.20 12.11
N TYR A 107 -0.08 -2.37 12.04
CA TYR A 107 1.30 -2.84 11.85
C TYR A 107 2.11 -2.94 13.13
N LEU A 108 1.82 -2.10 14.12
CA LEU A 108 2.56 -2.06 15.39
C LEU A 108 1.72 -2.49 16.60
N GLY A 109 0.43 -2.73 16.39
CA GLY A 109 -0.47 -3.13 17.48
C GLY A 109 -0.96 -2.00 18.36
N GLY A 110 -0.65 -0.75 18.03
CA GLY A 110 -1.11 0.40 18.80
C GLY A 110 -0.28 1.65 18.57
N THR A 111 -0.58 2.68 19.35
CA THR A 111 0.08 3.99 19.24
C THR A 111 1.06 4.25 20.39
N ASP A 112 1.41 3.23 21.14
CA ASP A 112 2.27 3.29 22.33
C ASP A 112 3.72 2.90 21.99
N SER A 113 4.39 3.72 21.18
CA SER A 113 5.79 3.46 20.84
C SER A 113 6.50 4.78 20.54
N PRO A 114 7.84 4.83 20.64
CA PRO A 114 8.59 6.02 20.24
C PRO A 114 8.37 6.40 18.78
N LEU A 115 8.22 5.41 17.90
CA LEU A 115 7.93 5.67 16.48
C LEU A 115 6.56 6.32 16.33
N ALA A 116 5.52 5.77 17.00
CA ALA A 116 4.18 6.34 16.95
C ALA A 116 4.19 7.79 17.49
N ASP A 117 4.90 8.04 18.57
CA ASP A 117 5.01 9.40 19.14
C ASP A 117 5.59 10.38 18.13
N ARG A 118 6.62 9.98 17.39
CA ARG A 118 7.23 10.83 16.37
C ARG A 118 6.28 11.07 15.19
N LEU A 119 5.61 10.04 14.73
CA LEU A 119 4.70 10.15 13.59
C LEU A 119 3.44 10.95 13.92
N LEU A 120 2.99 10.89 15.18
CA LEU A 120 1.80 11.61 15.64
C LEU A 120 2.10 12.98 16.21
N ALA A 121 3.37 13.41 16.23
CA ALA A 121 3.77 14.68 16.82
C ALA A 121 3.07 15.88 16.16
N GLU A 122 2.74 16.88 16.95
CA GLU A 122 2.20 18.14 16.45
C GLU A 122 3.22 18.81 15.53
N GLY A 123 2.74 19.51 14.51
CA GLY A 123 3.61 20.16 13.53
C GLY A 123 4.01 19.25 12.38
N ARG A 124 3.74 17.97 12.49
CA ARG A 124 3.92 17.04 11.37
C ARG A 124 2.58 16.84 10.67
N GLU A 125 2.49 17.25 9.41
CA GLU A 125 1.28 17.08 8.63
C GLU A 125 1.34 15.79 7.85
N GLU A 126 0.23 15.08 7.81
CA GLU A 126 0.09 13.83 7.07
C GLU A 126 -0.92 13.98 5.94
N VAL A 127 -0.65 13.28 4.84
CA VAL A 127 -1.60 13.16 3.75
C VAL A 127 -2.00 11.70 3.57
N ARG A 128 -3.16 11.52 3.00
CA ARG A 128 -3.73 10.22 2.64
C ARG A 128 -3.52 10.01 1.15
N LEU A 129 -2.87 8.91 0.80
CA LEU A 129 -2.73 8.48 -0.58
C LEU A 129 -3.73 7.35 -0.81
N THR A 130 -4.68 7.56 -1.71
CA THR A 130 -5.64 6.53 -2.07
C THR A 130 -5.29 5.98 -3.44
N VAL A 131 -4.91 4.71 -3.49
CA VAL A 131 -4.59 4.03 -4.75
C VAL A 131 -5.85 3.34 -5.25
N ASP A 132 -6.40 3.83 -6.34
CA ASP A 132 -7.56 3.22 -7.01
C ASP A 132 -7.05 2.29 -8.12
N PRO A 133 -7.12 0.98 -7.93
CA PRO A 133 -6.57 0.06 -8.92
C PRO A 133 -7.44 0.00 -10.18
N THR A 134 -6.77 -0.12 -11.33
CA THR A 134 -7.43 -0.37 -12.61
C THR A 134 -7.27 -1.81 -13.04
N LYS A 135 -6.10 -2.39 -12.74
CA LYS A 135 -5.80 -3.80 -13.03
C LYS A 135 -5.14 -4.44 -11.83
N LEU A 136 -5.54 -5.67 -11.54
CA LEU A 136 -4.97 -6.46 -10.45
C LEU A 136 -4.71 -7.87 -10.96
N TYR A 137 -3.54 -8.37 -10.65
CA TYR A 137 -3.12 -9.73 -10.97
C TYR A 137 -2.68 -10.42 -9.69
N THR A 138 -3.17 -11.63 -9.47
CA THR A 138 -2.83 -12.43 -8.29
C THR A 138 -2.00 -13.64 -8.70
N TRP A 139 -1.06 -14.04 -7.85
CA TRP A 139 -0.29 -15.26 -8.05
C TRP A 139 -0.16 -16.00 -6.73
N ASP A 140 -0.01 -17.32 -6.82
CA ASP A 140 0.18 -18.16 -5.66
C ASP A 140 1.04 -19.35 -6.07
N PHE A 141 2.25 -19.39 -5.55
CA PHE A 141 3.22 -20.43 -5.90
C PHE A 141 3.22 -21.59 -4.90
N SER A 142 2.19 -21.70 -4.05
CA SER A 142 2.09 -22.77 -3.06
C SER A 142 2.19 -24.17 -3.67
N GLU A 143 1.62 -24.37 -4.86
CA GLU A 143 1.71 -25.66 -5.55
C GLU A 143 3.09 -25.90 -6.18
N ARG A 144 3.82 -24.83 -6.51
CA ARG A 144 5.15 -24.92 -7.12
C ARG A 144 6.25 -25.07 -6.09
N MET A 145 5.98 -24.69 -4.84
CA MET A 145 6.94 -24.67 -3.74
C MET A 145 6.37 -25.31 -2.47
N PRO A 146 5.80 -26.54 -2.56
CA PRO A 146 5.03 -27.10 -1.44
C PRO A 146 5.87 -27.50 -0.22
N GLU A 147 7.18 -27.64 -0.35
CA GLU A 147 8.09 -28.10 0.70
C GLU A 147 8.93 -26.98 1.33
N THR A 148 8.53 -25.75 1.17
CA THR A 148 9.28 -24.60 1.69
C THR A 148 8.81 -24.14 3.07
N SER A 149 7.74 -24.72 3.58
CA SER A 149 7.16 -24.38 4.88
C SER A 149 7.91 -25.00 6.04
#